data_1d4e91ab523f01b0862a3919bb41e4f7
#
_entry.id   1d4e91ab523f01b0862a3919bb41e4f7
#
_cell.length_a   1.000
_cell.length_b   1.000
_cell.length_c   1.000
_cell.angle_alpha   90.00
_cell.angle_beta   90.00
_cell.angle_gamma   90.00
#
_symmetry.space_group_name_H-M   'P 1'
#
loop_
_entity.id
_entity.type
_entity.pdbx_description
1 polymer ?
#
loop_
_entity_poly.entity_id
_entity_poly.type
_entity_poly.pdbx_seq_one_letter_code
_entity_poly.pdbx_strand_id
1 'polypeptide(L)' 'KYGFKGPNHSVVTACATGAHAIGDAARLIQYGDADVMIAGGAECALCRIGLAGFAAARALSTAFNETPERASRPWDK' A
#
# COMPACT_ATOMS: atom_id res chain seq x y z
N LYS A 1 -13.73 9.53 15.52
CA LYS A 1 -12.73 9.64 16.61
C LYS A 1 -12.00 10.97 16.56
N TYR A 2 -11.63 11.43 15.38
CA TYR A 2 -10.84 12.65 15.17
C TYR A 2 -11.64 13.85 14.66
N GLY A 3 -12.93 13.70 14.40
CA GLY A 3 -13.83 14.77 13.99
C GLY A 3 -13.64 15.28 12.57
N PHE A 4 -12.92 14.58 11.72
CA PHE A 4 -12.80 14.90 10.31
C PHE A 4 -14.15 14.76 9.61
N LYS A 5 -14.48 15.71 8.71
CA LYS A 5 -15.79 15.79 8.05
C LYS A 5 -15.71 15.86 6.53
N GLY A 6 -14.51 15.88 5.98
CA GLY A 6 -14.30 15.94 4.54
C GLY A 6 -14.57 14.61 3.82
N PRO A 7 -14.20 14.51 2.56
CA PRO A 7 -14.39 13.29 1.77
C PRO A 7 -13.75 12.07 2.46
N ASN A 8 -14.48 10.96 2.44
CA ASN A 8 -14.02 9.70 3.03
C ASN A 8 -14.45 8.56 2.09
N HIS A 9 -13.50 8.01 1.37
CA HIS A 9 -13.73 6.89 0.46
C HIS A 9 -12.49 6.00 0.38
N SER A 10 -12.64 4.86 -0.25
CA SER A 10 -11.51 3.97 -0.52
C SER A 10 -11.44 3.62 -2.00
N VAL A 11 -10.24 3.43 -2.47
CA VAL A 11 -9.94 2.94 -3.81
C VAL A 11 -9.37 1.53 -3.71
N VAL A 12 -9.50 0.75 -4.76
CA VAL A 12 -9.00 -0.63 -4.79
C VAL A 12 -8.26 -0.88 -6.11
N THR A 13 -6.96 -0.90 -6.04
CA THR A 13 -6.08 -1.20 -7.18
C THR A 13 -4.92 -2.12 -6.79
N ALA A 14 -5.24 -3.09 -5.91
CA ALA A 14 -4.28 -4.07 -5.41
C ALA A 14 -3.02 -3.38 -4.82
N CYS A 15 -1.82 -3.75 -5.24
CA CYS A 15 -0.56 -3.19 -4.73
C CYS A 15 -0.39 -1.69 -4.99
N ALA A 16 -1.12 -1.14 -5.97
CA ALA A 16 -1.08 0.28 -6.32
C ALA A 16 -2.05 1.14 -5.49
N THR A 17 -2.89 0.54 -4.63
CA THR A 17 -3.94 1.24 -3.91
C THR A 17 -3.41 2.43 -3.08
N GLY A 18 -2.30 2.25 -2.38
CA GLY A 18 -1.72 3.34 -1.58
C GLY A 18 -1.32 4.55 -2.41
N ALA A 19 -0.63 4.32 -3.53
CA ALA A 19 -0.24 5.39 -4.46
C ALA A 19 -1.48 6.05 -5.11
N HIS A 20 -2.47 5.26 -5.48
CA HIS A 20 -3.74 5.73 -6.04
C HIS A 20 -4.48 6.63 -5.03
N ALA A 21 -4.61 6.18 -3.79
CA ALA A 21 -5.25 6.95 -2.72
C ALA A 21 -4.57 8.31 -2.49
N ILE A 22 -3.25 8.36 -2.54
CA ILE A 22 -2.48 9.60 -2.40
C ILE A 22 -2.76 10.54 -3.59
N GLY A 23 -2.79 10.02 -4.81
CA GLY A 23 -3.10 10.80 -6.00
C GLY A 23 -4.51 11.39 -5.97
N ASP A 24 -5.50 10.59 -5.58
CA ASP A 24 -6.89 11.06 -5.45
C ASP A 24 -7.01 12.12 -4.36
N ALA A 25 -6.39 11.92 -3.21
CA ALA A 25 -6.38 12.89 -2.12
C ALA A 25 -5.76 14.23 -2.56
N ALA A 26 -4.65 14.19 -3.30
CA ALA A 26 -4.02 15.39 -3.84
C ALA A 26 -4.96 16.13 -4.79
N ARG A 27 -5.72 15.40 -5.63
CA ARG A 27 -6.70 16.01 -6.53
C ARG A 27 -7.85 16.66 -5.78
N LEU A 28 -8.37 16.02 -4.74
CA LEU A 28 -9.44 16.59 -3.90
C LEU A 28 -9.00 17.90 -3.26
N ILE A 29 -7.75 17.97 -2.80
CA ILE A 29 -7.18 19.22 -2.27
C ILE A 29 -7.03 20.27 -3.38
N GLN A 30 -6.50 19.90 -4.55
CA GLN A 30 -6.34 20.82 -5.68
C GLN A 30 -7.65 21.41 -6.16
N TYR A 31 -8.73 20.62 -6.13
CA TYR A 31 -10.05 21.06 -6.55
C TYR A 31 -10.83 21.82 -5.46
N GLY A 32 -10.29 21.92 -4.26
CA GLY A 32 -10.93 22.62 -3.15
C GLY A 32 -12.01 21.83 -2.41
N ASP A 33 -12.09 20.52 -2.65
CA ASP A 33 -13.03 19.63 -1.95
C ASP A 33 -12.56 19.30 -0.51
N ALA A 34 -11.28 19.50 -0.23
CA ALA A 34 -10.69 19.32 1.07
C ALA A 34 -9.47 20.23 1.25
N ASP A 35 -9.19 20.63 2.48
CA ASP A 35 -7.98 21.39 2.83
C ASP A 35 -6.84 20.46 3.24
N VAL A 36 -7.19 19.36 3.88
CA VAL A 36 -6.25 18.32 4.36
C VAL A 36 -6.86 16.95 4.11
N MET A 37 -6.06 16.03 3.61
CA MET A 37 -6.45 14.63 3.42
C MET A 37 -5.41 13.71 4.05
N ILE A 38 -5.89 12.65 4.72
CA ILE A 38 -5.06 11.51 5.13
C ILE A 38 -5.27 10.42 4.09
N ALA A 39 -4.20 9.94 3.50
CA ALA A 39 -4.25 8.96 2.44
C ALA A 39 -3.10 7.96 2.55
N GLY A 40 -3.30 6.77 2.03
CA GLY A 40 -2.29 5.73 2.02
C GLY A 40 -2.88 4.36 1.78
N GLY A 41 -2.13 3.33 2.11
CA GLY A 41 -2.55 1.95 2.02
C GLY A 41 -1.98 1.13 3.18
N ALA A 42 -2.62 0.00 3.44
CA ALA A 42 -2.15 -0.98 4.41
C ALA A 42 -2.41 -2.39 3.86
N GLU A 43 -1.50 -3.30 4.14
CA GLU A 43 -1.60 -4.67 3.67
C GLU A 43 -1.01 -5.63 4.70
N CYS A 44 -1.61 -6.81 4.83
CA CYS A 44 -1.07 -7.92 5.59
C CYS A 44 -1.45 -9.23 4.91
N ALA A 45 -0.67 -9.63 3.91
CA ALA A 45 -0.89 -10.85 3.14
C ALA A 45 -0.15 -12.07 3.74
N LEU A 46 0.23 -12.02 5.00
CA LEU A 46 0.98 -13.09 5.69
C LEU A 46 0.05 -14.24 6.09
N CYS A 47 -0.47 -14.94 5.10
CA CYS A 47 -1.27 -16.15 5.27
C CYS A 47 -0.85 -17.19 4.22
N ARG A 48 -1.27 -18.46 4.43
CA ARG A 48 -0.85 -19.57 3.58
C ARG A 48 -1.15 -19.34 2.10
N ILE A 49 -2.35 -18.87 1.78
CA ILE A 49 -2.74 -18.63 0.40
C ILE A 49 -2.01 -17.43 -0.22
N GLY A 50 -1.78 -16.38 0.57
CA GLY A 50 -1.00 -15.22 0.14
C GLY A 50 0.44 -15.62 -0.21
N LEU A 51 1.10 -16.36 0.67
CA LEU A 51 2.45 -16.87 0.43
C LEU A 51 2.49 -17.82 -0.77
N ALA A 52 1.53 -18.73 -0.88
CA ALA A 52 1.45 -19.66 -2.01
C ALA A 52 1.27 -18.93 -3.34
N GLY A 53 0.41 -17.92 -3.38
CA GLY A 53 0.17 -17.11 -4.58
C GLY A 53 1.40 -16.33 -5.03
N PHE A 54 2.07 -15.64 -4.12
CA PHE A 54 3.29 -14.91 -4.44
C PHE A 54 4.47 -15.82 -4.74
N ALA A 55 4.55 -16.99 -4.11
CA ALA A 55 5.54 -18.01 -4.46
C ALA A 55 5.33 -18.53 -5.88
N ALA A 56 4.09 -18.84 -6.26
CA ALA A 56 3.75 -19.27 -7.62
C ALA A 56 4.07 -18.20 -8.66
N ALA A 57 3.88 -16.94 -8.33
CA ALA A 57 4.24 -15.80 -9.16
C ALA A 57 5.75 -15.51 -9.18
N ARG A 58 6.56 -16.23 -8.39
CA ARG A 58 8.00 -16.02 -8.21
C ARG A 58 8.32 -14.59 -7.72
N ALA A 59 7.48 -14.04 -6.89
CA ALA A 59 7.57 -12.68 -6.38
C ALA A 59 8.05 -12.59 -4.92
N LEU A 60 8.42 -13.72 -4.31
CA LEU A 60 8.98 -13.73 -2.96
C LEU A 60 10.50 -13.57 -2.98
N SER A 61 11.02 -12.83 -1.98
CA SER A 61 12.44 -12.80 -1.68
C SER A 61 12.83 -14.14 -1.03
N THR A 62 13.72 -14.90 -1.67
CA THR A 62 14.16 -16.22 -1.19
C THR A 62 15.65 -16.29 -0.86
N ALA A 63 16.41 -15.26 -1.17
CA ALA A 63 17.87 -15.24 -1.00
C ALA A 63 18.33 -14.85 0.42
N PHE A 64 17.42 -14.39 1.28
CA PHE A 64 17.76 -13.80 2.57
C PHE A 64 17.11 -14.54 3.76
N ASN A 65 16.77 -15.83 3.60
CA ASN A 65 16.13 -16.60 4.66
C ASN A 65 17.00 -16.70 5.93
N GLU A 66 18.32 -16.70 5.77
CA GLU A 66 19.28 -16.72 6.88
C GLU A 66 19.58 -15.33 7.46
N THR A 67 19.16 -14.26 6.76
CA THR A 67 19.35 -12.87 7.15
C THR A 67 18.09 -12.06 6.83
N PRO A 68 16.95 -12.38 7.46
CA PRO A 68 15.64 -11.85 7.07
C PRO A 68 15.53 -10.32 7.19
N GLU A 69 16.32 -9.72 8.07
CA GLU A 69 16.39 -8.25 8.21
C GLU A 69 16.91 -7.55 6.94
N ARG A 70 17.52 -8.31 6.03
CA ARG A 70 18.04 -7.80 4.75
C ARG A 70 17.11 -8.08 3.58
N ALA A 71 16.00 -8.79 3.78
CA ALA A 71 15.14 -9.25 2.70
C ALA A 71 14.35 -8.12 2.03
N SER A 72 13.90 -7.12 2.79
CA SER A 72 13.21 -5.96 2.25
C SER A 72 14.21 -4.97 1.68
N ARG A 73 14.30 -4.91 0.36
CA ARG A 73 15.32 -4.16 -0.37
C ARG A 73 14.72 -3.44 -1.57
N PRO A 74 13.72 -2.57 -1.40
CA PRO A 74 13.10 -1.87 -2.53
C PRO A 74 14.14 -1.04 -3.28
N TRP A 75 14.10 -1.13 -4.62
CA TRP A 75 14.99 -0.40 -5.52
C TRP A 75 16.48 -0.81 -5.49
N ASP A 76 16.82 -1.87 -4.76
CA ASP A 76 18.17 -2.43 -4.80
C ASP A 76 18.35 -3.35 -6.03
N LYS A 77 19.62 -3.61 -6.38
CA LYS A 77 20.00 -4.48 -7.52
C LYS A 77 20.06 -5.94 -7.13
#